data_c2d861b668253a5a88e79a6abfe529b9
#
_entry.id   c2d861b668253a5a88e79a6abfe529b9
#
_cell.length_a   1.000
_cell.length_b   1.000
_cell.length_c   1.000
_cell.angle_alpha   90.00
_cell.angle_beta   90.00
_cell.angle_gamma   90.00
#
_symmetry.space_group_name_H-M   'P 1'
#
loop_
_entity.id
_entity.type
_entity.pdbx_description
1 polymer ?
#
loop_
_entity_poly.entity_id
_entity_poly.type
_entity_poly.pdbx_seq_one_letter_code
_entity_poly.pdbx_strand_id
1 'polypeptide(L)'
;MLIFNTTYLVSDKAHEAWLTWVREQHIPFMLESTHLSLPQVARIITSAKQEGTSFSVQFHVPDMRTLKLWHKEYNLSFQENCSKQFGTEVIFFTTVLEVVD
;
A
#
# COMPACT_ATOMS: atom_id res chain seq x y z
N MET A 1 -0.40 -16.14 9.40
CA MET A 1 -0.54 -14.68 9.30
C MET A 1 0.20 -14.17 8.08
N LEU A 2 -0.50 -13.41 7.27
CA LEU A 2 0.08 -12.81 6.08
C LEU A 2 0.16 -11.29 6.25
N ILE A 3 1.06 -10.67 5.48
CA ILE A 3 1.15 -9.23 5.36
C ILE A 3 0.90 -8.89 3.88
N PHE A 4 -0.10 -8.07 3.62
CA PHE A 4 -0.34 -7.51 2.31
C PHE A 4 0.41 -6.19 2.23
N ASN A 5 1.45 -6.16 1.41
CA ASN A 5 2.34 -5.02 1.28
C ASN A 5 2.20 -4.37 -0.09
N THR A 6 2.13 -3.05 -0.10
CA THR A 6 2.26 -2.28 -1.33
C THR A 6 3.50 -1.41 -1.21
N THR A 7 4.38 -1.51 -2.18
CA THR A 7 5.57 -0.66 -2.26
C THR A 7 5.27 0.45 -3.26
N TYR A 8 5.46 1.69 -2.82
CA TYR A 8 5.24 2.89 -3.64
C TYR A 8 6.57 3.59 -3.86
N LEU A 9 6.87 3.94 -5.11
CA LEU A 9 7.94 4.87 -5.42
C LEU A 9 7.28 6.22 -5.70
N VAL A 10 7.53 7.19 -4.84
CA VAL A 10 6.86 8.48 -4.82
C VAL A 10 7.85 9.56 -5.21
N SER A 11 7.53 10.35 -6.24
CA SER A 11 8.39 11.45 -6.67
C SER A 11 8.51 12.50 -5.57
N ASP A 12 9.59 13.28 -5.61
CA ASP A 12 9.77 14.39 -4.67
C ASP A 12 8.62 15.38 -4.76
N LYS A 13 8.12 15.61 -5.96
CA LYS A 13 7.00 16.51 -6.22
C LYS A 13 5.72 16.06 -5.53
N ALA A 14 5.45 14.77 -5.50
CA ALA A 14 4.22 14.20 -4.93
C ALA A 14 4.35 13.82 -3.46
N HIS A 15 5.54 13.93 -2.87
CA HIS A 15 5.87 13.38 -1.56
C HIS A 15 4.87 13.76 -0.46
N GLU A 16 4.67 15.05 -0.24
CA GLU A 16 3.78 15.52 0.84
C GLU A 16 2.32 15.18 0.57
N ALA A 17 1.88 15.38 -0.68
CA ALA A 17 0.50 15.08 -1.06
C ALA A 17 0.21 13.58 -0.93
N TRP A 18 1.19 12.73 -1.26
CA TRP A 18 1.04 11.27 -1.13
C TRP A 18 0.91 10.85 0.34
N LEU A 19 1.76 11.40 1.22
CA LEU A 19 1.68 11.09 2.66
C LEU A 19 0.31 11.48 3.24
N THR A 20 -0.20 12.64 2.87
CA THR A 20 -1.51 13.10 3.29
C THR A 20 -2.61 12.17 2.78
N TRP A 21 -2.55 11.81 1.50
CA TRP A 21 -3.51 10.91 0.88
C TRP A 21 -3.52 9.53 1.56
N VAL A 22 -2.35 8.97 1.85
CA VAL A 22 -2.26 7.66 2.49
C VAL A 22 -2.94 7.68 3.86
N ARG A 23 -2.66 8.71 4.66
CA ARG A 23 -3.22 8.81 6.01
C ARG A 23 -4.71 9.09 6.01
N GLU A 24 -5.16 10.01 5.18
CA GLU A 24 -6.52 10.54 5.25
C GLU A 24 -7.51 9.78 4.38
N GLN A 25 -7.07 9.16 3.31
CA GLN A 25 -7.95 8.51 2.35
C GLN A 25 -7.65 7.03 2.16
N HIS A 26 -6.40 6.68 1.92
CA HIS A 26 -6.05 5.31 1.53
C HIS A 26 -6.20 4.30 2.66
N ILE A 27 -5.61 4.58 3.82
CA ILE A 27 -5.73 3.67 4.96
C ILE A 27 -7.19 3.48 5.39
N PRO A 28 -8.00 4.54 5.54
CA PRO A 28 -9.42 4.37 5.82
C PRO A 28 -10.15 3.51 4.80
N PHE A 29 -9.87 3.71 3.51
CA PHE A 29 -10.45 2.88 2.45
C PHE A 29 -10.08 1.41 2.64
N MET A 30 -8.80 1.11 2.88
CA MET A 30 -8.33 -0.26 3.03
C MET A 30 -8.96 -0.95 4.24
N LEU A 31 -9.24 -0.21 5.30
CA LEU A 31 -9.81 -0.77 6.52
C LEU A 31 -11.33 -0.94 6.47
N GLU A 32 -12.01 -0.42 5.45
CA GLU A 32 -13.46 -0.59 5.30
C GLU A 32 -13.88 -2.04 5.24
N SER A 33 -13.06 -2.87 4.63
CA SER A 33 -13.43 -4.28 4.37
C SER A 33 -13.46 -5.14 5.62
N THR A 34 -12.82 -4.74 6.70
CA THR A 34 -12.58 -5.55 7.89
C THR A 34 -11.69 -6.78 7.66
N HIS A 35 -11.32 -7.08 6.41
CA HIS A 35 -10.41 -8.18 6.09
C HIS A 35 -8.96 -7.85 6.40
N LEU A 36 -8.62 -6.56 6.38
CA LEU A 36 -7.27 -6.06 6.61
C LEU A 36 -7.22 -5.33 7.94
N SER A 37 -6.08 -5.40 8.62
CA SER A 37 -5.90 -4.78 9.93
C SER A 37 -4.47 -4.31 10.12
N LEU A 38 -4.22 -3.62 11.22
CA LEU A 38 -2.89 -3.20 11.68
C LEU A 38 -2.09 -2.49 10.59
N PRO A 39 -2.58 -1.34 10.09
CA PRO A 39 -1.87 -0.59 9.07
C PRO A 39 -0.52 -0.09 9.54
N GLN A 40 0.47 -0.12 8.66
CA GLN A 40 1.78 0.44 8.93
C GLN A 40 2.35 1.06 7.67
N VAL A 41 2.83 2.28 7.78
CA VAL A 41 3.52 2.98 6.70
C VAL A 41 4.96 3.13 7.12
N ALA A 42 5.89 2.68 6.27
CA ALA A 42 7.32 2.75 6.56
C ALA A 42 8.07 3.24 5.33
N ARG A 43 9.11 4.03 5.54
CA ARG A 43 10.00 4.41 4.47
C ARG A 43 11.04 3.32 4.27
N ILE A 44 11.28 2.95 3.02
CA ILE A 44 12.31 1.97 2.70
C ILE A 44 13.64 2.70 2.61
N ILE A 45 14.57 2.30 3.47
CA ILE A 45 15.92 2.86 3.50
C ILE A 45 16.76 2.11 2.47
N THR A 46 17.36 2.84 1.55
CA THR A 46 18.24 2.26 0.54
C THR A 46 19.56 3.00 0.51
N SER A 47 20.64 2.30 0.21
CA SER A 47 21.96 2.89 0.04
C SER A 47 22.15 3.41 -1.40
N ALA A 48 21.32 2.98 -2.33
CA ALA A 48 21.41 3.43 -3.71
C ALA A 48 20.71 4.78 -3.87
N LYS A 49 21.29 5.67 -4.67
CA LYS A 49 20.60 6.90 -5.05
C LYS A 49 19.42 6.57 -5.94
N GLN A 50 18.28 7.16 -5.65
CA GLN A 50 17.10 7.06 -6.49
C GLN A 50 16.39 8.38 -6.49
N GLU A 51 15.64 8.65 -7.54
CA GLU A 51 14.75 9.80 -7.58
C GLU A 51 13.49 9.43 -6.82
N GLY A 52 13.11 10.30 -5.87
CA GLY A 52 11.94 10.05 -5.05
C GLY A 52 12.25 9.20 -3.84
N THR A 53 11.20 8.76 -3.19
CA THR A 53 11.28 7.97 -1.95
C THR A 53 10.40 6.75 -2.07
N SER A 54 10.89 5.60 -1.61
CA SER A 54 10.12 4.38 -1.57
C SER A 54 9.47 4.20 -0.21
N PHE A 55 8.17 3.85 -0.22
CA PHE A 55 7.41 3.57 0.99
C PHE A 55 6.78 2.19 0.92
N SER A 56 6.64 1.58 2.07
CA SER A 56 5.91 0.34 2.25
C SER A 56 4.64 0.64 3.04
N VAL A 57 3.49 0.23 2.51
CA VAL A 57 2.21 0.32 3.21
C VAL A 57 1.73 -1.10 3.43
N GLN A 58 1.64 -1.50 4.69
CA GLN A 58 1.38 -2.89 5.07
C GLN A 58 0.10 -3.03 5.86
N PHE A 59 -0.56 -4.17 5.65
CA PHE A 59 -1.72 -4.59 6.43
C PHE A 59 -1.57 -6.06 6.79
N HIS A 60 -2.05 -6.43 7.96
CA HIS A 60 -2.15 -7.84 8.35
C HIS A 60 -3.42 -8.43 7.79
N VAL A 61 -3.34 -9.68 7.36
CA VAL A 61 -4.49 -10.46 6.92
C VAL A 61 -4.33 -11.88 7.46
N PRO A 62 -5.41 -12.50 8.00
CA PRO A 62 -5.26 -13.77 8.71
C PRO A 62 -4.72 -14.90 7.84
N ASP A 63 -5.19 -15.01 6.60
CA ASP A 63 -4.85 -16.11 5.71
C ASP A 63 -5.10 -15.74 4.24
N MET A 64 -4.70 -16.61 3.35
CA MET A 64 -4.84 -16.42 1.91
C MET A 64 -6.30 -16.36 1.47
N ARG A 65 -7.17 -17.15 2.12
CA ARG A 65 -8.60 -17.14 1.80
C ARG A 65 -9.20 -15.76 2.00
N THR A 66 -8.89 -15.13 3.13
CA THR A 66 -9.36 -13.78 3.46
C THR A 66 -8.80 -12.76 2.48
N LEU A 67 -7.52 -12.90 2.12
CA LEU A 67 -6.90 -12.01 1.14
C LEU A 67 -7.57 -12.12 -0.23
N LYS A 68 -7.92 -13.32 -0.66
CA LYS A 68 -8.64 -13.54 -1.93
C LYS A 68 -10.03 -12.90 -1.91
N LEU A 69 -10.72 -12.94 -0.76
CA LEU A 69 -12.00 -12.26 -0.61
C LEU A 69 -11.83 -10.76 -0.75
N TRP A 70 -10.84 -10.18 -0.08
CA TRP A 70 -10.54 -8.76 -0.22
C TRP A 70 -10.23 -8.41 -1.68
N HIS A 71 -9.37 -9.19 -2.31
CA HIS A 71 -8.96 -8.97 -3.70
C HIS A 71 -10.19 -8.95 -4.63
N LYS A 72 -11.08 -9.91 -4.47
CA LYS A 72 -12.30 -10.01 -5.30
C LYS A 72 -13.18 -8.76 -5.16
N GLU A 73 -13.36 -8.26 -3.93
CA GLU A 73 -14.26 -7.17 -3.64
C GLU A 73 -13.67 -5.78 -3.87
N TYR A 74 -12.39 -5.60 -3.59
CA TYR A 74 -11.78 -4.28 -3.48
C TYR A 74 -10.62 -4.00 -4.44
N ASN A 75 -10.05 -5.03 -5.08
CA ASN A 75 -8.83 -4.82 -5.87
C ASN A 75 -8.98 -3.81 -6.99
N LEU A 76 -10.10 -3.82 -7.69
CA LEU A 76 -10.33 -2.88 -8.79
C LEU A 76 -10.32 -1.44 -8.28
N SER A 77 -11.06 -1.16 -7.21
CA SER A 77 -11.10 0.16 -6.59
C SER A 77 -9.73 0.56 -6.05
N PHE A 78 -9.01 -0.39 -5.45
CA PHE A 78 -7.66 -0.17 -4.96
C PHE A 78 -6.72 0.27 -6.09
N GLN A 79 -6.71 -0.46 -7.20
CA GLN A 79 -5.87 -0.12 -8.35
C GLN A 79 -6.24 1.25 -8.92
N GLU A 80 -7.52 1.52 -9.06
CA GLU A 80 -7.99 2.80 -9.60
C GLU A 80 -7.61 3.96 -8.67
N ASN A 81 -7.81 3.82 -7.37
CA ASN A 81 -7.48 4.87 -6.41
C ASN A 81 -5.99 5.20 -6.43
N CYS A 82 -5.14 4.16 -6.47
CA CYS A 82 -3.70 4.35 -6.52
C CYS A 82 -3.25 5.01 -7.83
N SER A 83 -3.85 4.64 -8.96
CA SER A 83 -3.44 5.12 -10.28
C SER A 83 -3.96 6.52 -10.59
N LYS A 84 -5.18 6.84 -10.18
CA LYS A 84 -5.82 8.12 -10.54
C LYS A 84 -5.27 9.31 -9.77
N GLN A 85 -4.89 9.11 -8.52
CA GLN A 85 -4.57 10.22 -7.63
C GLN A 85 -3.30 10.97 -8.06
N PHE A 86 -2.28 10.27 -8.50
CA PHE A 86 -0.97 10.87 -8.76
C PHE A 86 -0.43 10.59 -10.17
N GLY A 87 -1.10 9.77 -10.95
CA GLY A 87 -0.63 9.43 -12.30
C GLY A 87 0.77 8.82 -12.26
N THR A 88 1.67 9.34 -13.10
CA THR A 88 3.03 8.82 -13.22
C THR A 88 3.98 9.27 -12.11
N GLU A 89 3.53 10.18 -11.23
CA GLU A 89 4.33 10.64 -10.10
C GLU A 89 4.50 9.58 -9.02
N VAL A 90 3.65 8.55 -9.02
CA VAL A 90 3.69 7.44 -8.07
C VAL A 90 3.51 6.14 -8.82
N ILE A 91 4.46 5.24 -8.68
CA ILE A 91 4.34 3.88 -9.19
C ILE A 91 4.30 2.92 -8.01
N PHE A 92 3.65 1.77 -8.18
CA PHE A 92 3.49 0.83 -7.09
C PHE A 92 3.40 -0.61 -7.55
N PHE A 93 3.70 -1.51 -6.64
CA PHE A 93 3.48 -2.94 -6.83
C PHE A 93 3.15 -3.58 -5.49
N THR A 94 2.47 -4.70 -5.52
CA THR A 94 2.05 -5.41 -4.31
C THR A 94 2.86 -6.69 -4.10
N THR A 95 3.00 -7.06 -2.85
CA THR A 95 3.70 -8.28 -2.44
C THR A 95 2.93 -8.88 -1.26
N VAL A 96 2.85 -10.20 -1.22
CA VAL A 96 2.28 -10.91 -0.08
C VAL A 96 3.43 -11.57 0.67
N LEU A 97 3.51 -11.28 1.97
CA LEU A 97 4.54 -11.84 2.84
C LEU A 97 3.89 -12.82 3.81
N GLU A 98 4.54 -13.94 4.03
CA GLU A 98 4.13 -14.88 5.05
C GLU A 98 4.97 -14.68 6.30
N VAL A 99 4.31 -14.50 7.43
CA VAL A 99 5.01 -14.38 8.72
C VAL A 99 5.38 -15.79 9.15
N VAL A 100 6.69 -16.05 9.23
CA VAL A 100 7.20 -17.39 9.54
C VAL A 100 7.73 -17.51 10.97
N ASP A 101 7.80 -16.38 11.68
CA ASP A 101 8.33 -16.39 13.05
C ASP A 101 7.76 -15.25 13.88
#